data_1353b4fd9bbe1f7509d5f6fcd029e19d
#
_entry.id   1353b4fd9bbe1f7509d5f6fcd029e19d
#
_cell.length_a   1.000
_cell.length_b   1.000
_cell.length_c   1.000
_cell.angle_alpha   90.00
_cell.angle_beta   90.00
_cell.angle_gamma   90.00
#
_symmetry.space_group_name_H-M   'P 1'
#
loop_
_entity.id
_entity.type
_entity.pdbx_description
1 polymer ?
#
loop_
_entity_poly.entity_id
_entity_poly.type
_entity_poly.pdbx_seq_one_letter_code
_entity_poly.pdbx_strand_id
1 'polypeptide(L)'
;IVGANWGDEGKGKITDMLSQEADIIIRFQGGSNAGHTIKNNYGKFALHMLPSGVFYDHTTSILGNGVALNIPYMFNEIKSLTDQGVPEPKILVSDRAQILMPYHILFDEYEEARLAGKAFGSTKSGIAPFYSDKYAKIGFQVQELFMDEADLREKVERVCAQKNVILKYLYNKPELDPDDVMKTLAEYREMVAPYVCDVSEYLHEALEAGKNILLEGQLGALKDPD
;
A
#
# COMPACT_ATOMS: atom_id res chain seq x y z
N ILE A 1 -1.27 -4.35 17.04
CA ILE A 1 -0.14 -5.30 17.07
C ILE A 1 1.04 -4.64 16.39
N VAL A 2 2.14 -4.53 17.09
CA VAL A 2 3.40 -3.99 16.56
C VAL A 2 4.52 -5.00 16.82
N GLY A 3 5.53 -5.03 15.95
CA GLY A 3 6.75 -5.78 16.18
C GLY A 3 7.70 -4.95 17.05
N ALA A 4 8.14 -5.51 18.16
CA ALA A 4 8.99 -4.79 19.11
C ALA A 4 10.48 -4.78 18.69
N ASN A 5 10.85 -5.44 17.62
CA ASN A 5 12.22 -5.61 17.15
C ASN A 5 12.32 -5.46 15.62
N TRP A 6 12.68 -6.51 14.90
CA TRP A 6 12.99 -6.44 13.45
C TRP A 6 11.80 -6.61 12.52
N GLY A 7 10.60 -6.90 13.03
CA GLY A 7 9.38 -7.03 12.25
C GLY A 7 9.05 -8.46 11.79
N ASP A 8 9.81 -9.46 12.23
CA ASP A 8 9.66 -10.89 11.91
C ASP A 8 9.11 -11.71 13.08
N GLU A 9 8.49 -11.04 14.07
CA GLU A 9 8.00 -11.65 15.31
C GLU A 9 6.67 -12.40 15.17
N GLY A 10 6.15 -12.51 13.93
CA GLY A 10 4.93 -13.29 13.65
C GLY A 10 3.63 -12.50 13.85
N LYS A 11 3.65 -11.17 13.63
CA LYS A 11 2.47 -10.30 13.74
C LYS A 11 1.25 -10.83 12.99
N GLY A 12 1.41 -11.23 11.72
CA GLY A 12 0.30 -11.74 10.93
C GLY A 12 -0.39 -12.95 11.56
N LYS A 13 0.37 -13.88 12.17
CA LYS A 13 -0.20 -15.02 12.88
C LYS A 13 -1.01 -14.60 14.12
N ILE A 14 -0.52 -13.64 14.87
CA ILE A 14 -1.23 -13.12 16.04
C ILE A 14 -2.47 -12.32 15.61
N THR A 15 -2.34 -11.52 14.53
CA THR A 15 -3.49 -10.79 13.97
C THR A 15 -4.57 -11.75 13.50
N ASP A 16 -4.22 -12.79 12.75
CA ASP A 16 -5.17 -13.81 12.28
C ASP A 16 -5.91 -14.47 13.46
N MET A 17 -5.20 -14.84 14.52
CA MET A 17 -5.80 -15.41 15.72
C MET A 17 -6.78 -14.45 16.41
N LEU A 18 -6.44 -13.17 16.54
CA LEU A 18 -7.29 -12.14 17.17
C LEU A 18 -8.40 -11.65 16.24
N SER A 19 -8.29 -11.89 14.93
CA SER A 19 -9.31 -11.50 13.95
C SER A 19 -10.67 -12.15 14.17
N GLN A 20 -10.70 -13.28 14.88
CA GLN A 20 -11.95 -13.96 15.24
C GLN A 20 -12.86 -13.13 16.13
N GLU A 21 -12.30 -12.22 16.93
CA GLU A 21 -13.02 -11.36 17.87
C GLU A 21 -13.06 -9.88 17.41
N ALA A 22 -12.42 -9.54 16.28
CA ALA A 22 -12.35 -8.20 15.77
C ALA A 22 -13.41 -7.93 14.70
N ASP A 23 -14.07 -6.78 14.76
CA ASP A 23 -15.00 -6.31 13.72
C ASP A 23 -14.24 -5.66 12.56
N ILE A 24 -13.13 -4.98 12.88
CA ILE A 24 -12.32 -4.21 11.94
C ILE A 24 -10.85 -4.52 12.16
N ILE A 25 -10.13 -4.74 11.05
CA ILE A 25 -8.67 -4.88 11.09
C ILE A 25 -8.08 -3.85 10.15
N ILE A 26 -7.28 -2.96 10.70
CA ILE A 26 -6.64 -1.89 9.94
C ILE A 26 -5.13 -2.09 9.85
N ARG A 27 -4.62 -2.16 8.63
CA ARG A 27 -3.21 -2.01 8.35
C ARG A 27 -2.93 -0.53 8.19
N PHE A 28 -2.18 0.05 9.12
CA PHE A 28 -2.02 1.51 9.19
C PHE A 28 -0.72 2.02 8.56
N GLN A 29 0.25 1.15 8.25
CA GLN A 29 1.53 1.51 7.64
C GLN A 29 2.11 0.38 6.78
N GLY A 30 3.21 0.68 6.08
CA GLY A 30 3.97 -0.28 5.29
C GLY A 30 3.41 -0.51 3.89
N GLY A 31 4.07 -1.33 3.12
CA GLY A 31 3.72 -1.64 1.72
C GLY A 31 3.81 -3.13 1.42
N SER A 32 3.92 -3.47 0.15
CA SER A 32 3.99 -4.86 -0.33
C SER A 32 5.39 -5.49 -0.23
N ASN A 33 6.36 -4.81 0.36
CA ASN A 33 7.76 -5.24 0.43
C ASN A 33 8.03 -6.37 1.44
N ALA A 34 7.16 -6.54 2.44
CA ALA A 34 7.29 -7.61 3.43
C ALA A 34 5.99 -8.40 3.51
N GLY A 35 6.11 -9.72 3.42
CA GLY A 35 4.99 -10.64 3.50
C GLY A 35 4.91 -11.32 4.86
N HIS A 36 3.70 -11.71 5.25
CA HIS A 36 3.44 -12.59 6.38
C HIS A 36 2.67 -13.83 5.94
N THR A 37 3.04 -14.96 6.49
CA THR A 37 2.43 -16.23 6.14
C THR A 37 1.33 -16.57 7.14
N ILE A 38 0.14 -16.82 6.61
CA ILE A 38 -1.01 -17.34 7.36
C ILE A 38 -1.31 -18.76 6.89
N LYS A 39 -1.62 -19.64 7.83
CA LYS A 39 -2.07 -20.99 7.56
C LYS A 39 -3.39 -21.22 8.28
N ASN A 40 -4.44 -21.44 7.51
CA ASN A 40 -5.81 -21.65 8.00
C ASN A 40 -6.51 -22.78 7.23
N ASN A 41 -7.83 -22.91 7.41
CA ASN A 41 -8.64 -23.95 6.77
C ASN A 41 -8.69 -23.86 5.23
N TYR A 42 -8.46 -22.68 4.65
CA TYR A 42 -8.40 -22.45 3.20
C TYR A 42 -7.04 -22.84 2.60
N GLY A 43 -5.98 -22.91 3.43
CA GLY A 43 -4.65 -23.25 2.95
C GLY A 43 -3.52 -22.45 3.59
N LYS A 44 -2.45 -22.26 2.81
CA LYS A 44 -1.29 -21.43 3.20
C LYS A 44 -1.18 -20.25 2.26
N PHE A 45 -1.21 -19.06 2.82
CA PHE A 45 -1.19 -17.80 2.10
C PHE A 45 -0.02 -16.92 2.55
N ALA A 46 0.60 -16.22 1.62
CA ALA A 46 1.55 -15.16 1.89
C ALA A 46 0.88 -13.83 1.52
N LEU A 47 0.46 -13.06 2.53
CA LEU A 47 -0.10 -11.72 2.33
C LEU A 47 1.01 -10.68 2.42
N HIS A 48 0.96 -9.69 1.53
CA HIS A 48 1.90 -8.57 1.51
C HIS A 48 1.20 -7.23 1.65
N MET A 49 0.05 -7.07 0.98
CA MET A 49 -0.71 -5.82 0.96
C MET A 49 -1.92 -5.87 1.90
N LEU A 50 -2.66 -6.97 1.88
CA LEU A 50 -3.90 -7.10 2.61
C LEU A 50 -3.68 -7.37 4.11
N PRO A 51 -4.57 -6.85 4.99
CA PRO A 51 -4.58 -7.22 6.40
C PRO A 51 -4.90 -8.71 6.62
N SER A 52 -4.48 -9.25 7.76
CA SER A 52 -4.68 -10.68 8.08
C SER A 52 -6.16 -11.06 8.30
N GLY A 53 -7.05 -10.09 8.46
CA GLY A 53 -8.49 -10.32 8.66
C GLY A 53 -9.29 -10.71 7.43
N VAL A 54 -8.69 -10.71 6.25
CA VAL A 54 -9.37 -10.98 4.96
C VAL A 54 -9.95 -12.40 4.84
N PHE A 55 -9.66 -13.29 5.77
CA PHE A 55 -10.20 -14.65 5.80
C PHE A 55 -11.54 -14.78 6.53
N TYR A 56 -11.99 -13.71 7.19
CA TYR A 56 -13.19 -13.72 8.02
C TYR A 56 -14.26 -12.82 7.40
N ASP A 57 -15.44 -13.37 7.12
CA ASP A 57 -16.55 -12.68 6.45
C ASP A 57 -17.22 -11.61 7.32
N HIS A 58 -17.07 -11.70 8.65
CA HIS A 58 -17.59 -10.71 9.59
C HIS A 58 -16.66 -9.49 9.75
N THR A 59 -15.39 -9.59 9.37
CA THR A 59 -14.43 -8.48 9.53
C THR A 59 -14.42 -7.55 8.33
N THR A 60 -14.20 -6.26 8.60
CA THR A 60 -13.84 -5.26 7.58
C THR A 60 -12.34 -5.04 7.63
N SER A 61 -11.65 -5.26 6.53
CA SER A 61 -10.20 -5.07 6.38
C SER A 61 -9.91 -3.69 5.78
N ILE A 62 -9.11 -2.87 6.47
CA ILE A 62 -8.85 -1.49 6.07
C ILE A 62 -7.37 -1.32 5.70
N LEU A 63 -7.13 -0.70 4.54
CA LEU A 63 -5.84 -0.14 4.16
C LEU A 63 -5.83 1.34 4.53
N GLY A 64 -5.13 1.67 5.61
CA GLY A 64 -5.12 3.00 6.21
C GLY A 64 -4.18 3.98 5.50
N ASN A 65 -4.21 5.23 5.96
CA ASN A 65 -3.52 6.37 5.34
C ASN A 65 -1.97 6.29 5.37
N GLY A 66 -1.39 5.47 6.24
CA GLY A 66 0.07 5.25 6.26
C GLY A 66 0.58 4.17 5.31
N VAL A 67 -0.33 3.46 4.64
CA VAL A 67 0.04 2.37 3.72
C VAL A 67 0.62 2.92 2.41
N ALA A 68 1.68 2.27 1.92
CA ALA A 68 2.18 2.46 0.56
C ALA A 68 1.32 1.59 -0.39
N LEU A 69 0.25 2.17 -0.92
CA LEU A 69 -0.79 1.44 -1.64
C LEU A 69 -0.35 1.08 -3.06
N ASN A 70 -0.03 -0.18 -3.28
CA ASN A 70 0.15 -0.74 -4.61
C ASN A 70 -1.18 -1.34 -5.08
N ILE A 71 -1.95 -0.57 -5.85
CA ILE A 71 -3.30 -0.94 -6.30
C ILE A 71 -3.30 -2.25 -7.10
N PRO A 72 -2.50 -2.42 -8.16
CA PRO A 72 -2.45 -3.69 -8.88
C PRO A 72 -2.09 -4.88 -7.99
N TYR A 73 -1.17 -4.69 -7.04
CA TYR A 73 -0.78 -5.76 -6.13
C TYR A 73 -1.93 -6.17 -5.19
N MET A 74 -2.66 -5.19 -4.66
CA MET A 74 -3.86 -5.43 -3.85
C MET A 74 -4.87 -6.32 -4.59
N PHE A 75 -5.19 -5.98 -5.84
CA PHE A 75 -6.14 -6.76 -6.65
C PHE A 75 -5.63 -8.15 -6.99
N ASN A 76 -4.34 -8.30 -7.26
CA ASN A 76 -3.74 -9.62 -7.47
C ASN A 76 -3.82 -10.50 -6.22
N GLU A 77 -3.65 -9.92 -5.02
CA GLU A 77 -3.85 -10.66 -3.77
C GLU A 77 -5.32 -11.06 -3.56
N ILE A 78 -6.28 -10.14 -3.75
CA ILE A 78 -7.71 -10.45 -3.68
C ILE A 78 -8.05 -11.61 -4.61
N LYS A 79 -7.62 -11.52 -5.86
CA LYS A 79 -7.84 -12.58 -6.84
C LYS A 79 -7.22 -13.90 -6.41
N SER A 80 -6.00 -13.89 -5.90
CA SER A 80 -5.32 -15.10 -5.41
C SER A 80 -6.07 -15.76 -4.26
N LEU A 81 -6.70 -14.97 -3.38
CA LEU A 81 -7.53 -15.48 -2.28
C LEU A 81 -8.80 -16.13 -2.81
N THR A 82 -9.54 -15.44 -3.67
CA THR A 82 -10.81 -15.92 -4.23
C THR A 82 -10.62 -17.14 -5.12
N ASP A 83 -9.55 -17.20 -5.92
CA ASP A 83 -9.19 -18.36 -6.73
C ASP A 83 -8.92 -19.62 -5.87
N GLN A 84 -8.55 -19.46 -4.60
CA GLN A 84 -8.33 -20.53 -3.63
C GLN A 84 -9.56 -20.81 -2.75
N GLY A 85 -10.71 -20.21 -3.06
CA GLY A 85 -11.98 -20.46 -2.38
C GLY A 85 -12.20 -19.65 -1.10
N VAL A 86 -11.36 -18.64 -0.83
CA VAL A 86 -11.65 -17.66 0.22
C VAL A 86 -12.79 -16.77 -0.25
N PRO A 87 -13.84 -16.53 0.56
CA PRO A 87 -14.88 -15.54 0.22
C PRO A 87 -14.28 -14.17 -0.09
N GLU A 88 -14.93 -13.42 -0.98
CA GLU A 88 -14.48 -12.06 -1.29
C GLU A 88 -14.43 -11.20 -0.03
N PRO A 89 -13.25 -10.66 0.35
CA PRO A 89 -13.11 -9.93 1.60
C PRO A 89 -13.75 -8.55 1.53
N LYS A 90 -14.29 -8.09 2.65
CA LYS A 90 -14.76 -6.71 2.80
C LYS A 90 -13.55 -5.80 3.00
N ILE A 91 -13.19 -5.03 1.98
CA ILE A 91 -12.03 -4.15 2.00
C ILE A 91 -12.46 -2.70 1.88
N LEU A 92 -11.84 -1.85 2.69
CA LEU A 92 -11.90 -0.39 2.55
C LEU A 92 -10.49 0.18 2.40
N VAL A 93 -10.39 1.22 1.60
CA VAL A 93 -9.13 1.92 1.31
C VAL A 93 -9.29 3.37 1.74
N SER A 94 -8.37 3.87 2.55
CA SER A 94 -8.37 5.28 2.93
C SER A 94 -8.18 6.17 1.71
N ASP A 95 -9.04 7.17 1.60
CA ASP A 95 -8.93 8.29 0.66
C ASP A 95 -7.57 9.02 0.76
N ARG A 96 -6.96 9.00 1.96
CA ARG A 96 -5.65 9.61 2.26
C ARG A 96 -4.47 8.67 2.10
N ALA A 97 -4.68 7.38 1.79
CA ALA A 97 -3.58 6.49 1.46
C ALA A 97 -2.86 7.00 0.22
N GLN A 98 -1.52 6.90 0.22
CA GLN A 98 -0.76 7.30 -0.96
C GLN A 98 -0.51 6.12 -1.88
N ILE A 99 -0.55 6.41 -3.17
CA ILE A 99 -0.41 5.43 -4.25
C ILE A 99 1.07 5.18 -4.53
N LEU A 100 1.48 3.93 -4.51
CA LEU A 100 2.77 3.51 -5.02
C LEU A 100 2.68 3.44 -6.55
N MET A 101 3.31 4.41 -7.20
CA MET A 101 3.32 4.53 -8.66
C MET A 101 4.35 3.59 -9.30
N PRO A 102 4.15 3.15 -10.54
CA PRO A 102 5.10 2.29 -11.26
C PRO A 102 6.52 2.87 -11.31
N TYR A 103 6.67 4.18 -11.43
CA TYR A 103 7.98 4.81 -11.46
C TYR A 103 8.74 4.69 -10.12
N HIS A 104 8.07 4.51 -8.98
CA HIS A 104 8.76 4.23 -7.72
C HIS A 104 9.56 2.93 -7.79
N ILE A 105 8.97 1.89 -8.40
CA ILE A 105 9.65 0.61 -8.61
C ILE A 105 10.88 0.80 -9.51
N LEU A 106 10.72 1.53 -10.62
CA LEU A 106 11.85 1.83 -11.53
C LEU A 106 12.97 2.59 -10.82
N PHE A 107 12.63 3.59 -10.00
CA PHE A 107 13.61 4.36 -9.25
C PHE A 107 14.38 3.49 -8.24
N ASP A 108 13.70 2.58 -7.56
CA ASP A 108 14.32 1.64 -6.63
C ASP A 108 15.31 0.69 -7.36
N GLU A 109 14.91 0.17 -8.52
CA GLU A 109 15.76 -0.66 -9.37
C GLU A 109 16.97 0.10 -9.92
N TYR A 110 16.78 1.34 -10.37
CA TYR A 110 17.86 2.16 -10.94
C TYR A 110 18.85 2.58 -9.88
N GLU A 111 18.40 2.89 -8.65
CA GLU A 111 19.29 3.24 -7.55
C GLU A 111 20.12 2.03 -7.11
N GLU A 112 19.53 0.85 -6.96
CA GLU A 112 20.26 -0.38 -6.67
C GLU A 112 21.30 -0.70 -7.75
N ALA A 113 20.93 -0.51 -9.03
CA ALA A 113 21.87 -0.70 -10.14
C ALA A 113 23.01 0.32 -10.12
N ARG A 114 22.72 1.60 -9.80
CA ARG A 114 23.72 2.67 -9.71
C ARG A 114 24.72 2.44 -8.59
N LEU A 115 24.27 1.93 -7.46
CA LEU A 115 25.12 1.65 -6.30
C LEU A 115 25.98 0.40 -6.48
N ALA A 116 25.61 -0.49 -7.39
CA ALA A 116 26.38 -1.70 -7.75
C ALA A 116 26.85 -2.48 -6.50
N GLY A 117 28.17 -2.61 -6.29
CA GLY A 117 28.75 -3.35 -5.16
C GLY A 117 28.52 -2.72 -3.77
N LYS A 118 27.84 -1.56 -3.69
CA LYS A 118 27.41 -0.89 -2.45
C LYS A 118 25.89 -0.82 -2.34
N ALA A 119 25.18 -1.64 -3.11
CA ALA A 119 23.71 -1.72 -3.09
C ALA A 119 23.19 -2.05 -1.68
N PHE A 120 22.06 -1.45 -1.32
CA PHE A 120 21.42 -1.65 -0.01
C PHE A 120 20.73 -3.02 0.12
N GLY A 121 20.53 -3.75 -0.97
CA GLY A 121 19.74 -4.97 -1.00
C GLY A 121 18.24 -4.69 -0.91
N SER A 122 17.78 -3.66 -1.62
CA SER A 122 16.36 -3.34 -1.71
C SER A 122 15.52 -4.52 -2.22
N THR A 123 14.29 -4.61 -1.75
CA THR A 123 13.29 -5.56 -2.29
C THR A 123 12.83 -5.19 -3.71
N LYS A 124 13.25 -4.05 -4.24
CA LYS A 124 12.83 -3.48 -5.53
C LYS A 124 11.31 -3.31 -5.63
N SER A 125 10.69 -3.00 -4.51
CA SER A 125 9.24 -2.78 -4.39
C SER A 125 8.86 -1.31 -4.46
N GLY A 126 9.83 -0.41 -4.64
CA GLY A 126 9.61 1.03 -4.77
C GLY A 126 9.32 1.76 -3.44
N ILE A 127 9.56 1.12 -2.30
CA ILE A 127 9.16 1.66 -0.99
C ILE A 127 9.97 2.90 -0.61
N ALA A 128 11.29 2.88 -0.77
CA ALA A 128 12.13 4.03 -0.43
C ALA A 128 11.83 5.26 -1.31
N PRO A 129 11.72 5.15 -2.65
CA PRO A 129 11.28 6.27 -3.49
C PRO A 129 9.85 6.75 -3.18
N PHE A 130 8.95 5.83 -2.82
CA PHE A 130 7.59 6.15 -2.40
C PHE A 130 7.58 7.04 -1.15
N TYR A 131 8.27 6.64 -0.08
CA TYR A 131 8.35 7.45 1.14
C TYR A 131 9.06 8.78 0.92
N SER A 132 10.09 8.80 0.06
CA SER A 132 10.72 10.05 -0.36
C SER A 132 9.68 11.03 -0.93
N ASP A 133 8.82 10.57 -1.84
CA ASP A 133 7.78 11.40 -2.44
C ASP A 133 6.69 11.81 -1.43
N LYS A 134 6.34 10.90 -0.52
CA LYS A 134 5.37 11.17 0.55
C LYS A 134 5.85 12.34 1.43
N TYR A 135 7.07 12.28 1.92
CA TYR A 135 7.62 13.32 2.80
C TYR A 135 7.97 14.61 2.04
N ALA A 136 8.33 14.51 0.76
CA ALA A 136 8.47 15.67 -0.14
C ALA A 136 7.11 16.28 -0.55
N LYS A 137 5.98 15.65 -0.20
CA LYS A 137 4.61 16.07 -0.53
C LYS A 137 4.33 16.18 -2.03
N ILE A 138 4.94 15.29 -2.81
CA ILE A 138 4.76 15.21 -4.27
C ILE A 138 4.09 13.91 -4.72
N GLY A 139 3.86 12.96 -3.80
CA GLY A 139 3.13 11.72 -4.08
C GLY A 139 1.64 11.96 -4.36
N PHE A 140 0.96 10.94 -4.88
CA PHE A 140 -0.48 10.96 -5.17
C PHE A 140 -1.25 10.24 -4.08
N GLN A 141 -2.27 10.90 -3.50
CA GLN A 141 -3.23 10.27 -2.60
C GLN A 141 -4.40 9.69 -3.39
N VAL A 142 -5.08 8.70 -2.81
CA VAL A 142 -6.24 8.07 -3.44
C VAL A 142 -7.35 9.08 -3.75
N GLN A 143 -7.63 10.03 -2.85
CA GLN A 143 -8.61 11.09 -3.07
C GLN A 143 -8.32 11.95 -4.30
N GLU A 144 -7.05 12.12 -4.67
CA GLU A 144 -6.65 12.92 -5.83
C GLU A 144 -7.02 12.26 -7.16
N LEU A 145 -7.31 10.96 -7.18
CA LEU A 145 -7.87 10.28 -8.35
C LEU A 145 -9.26 10.80 -8.74
N PHE A 146 -9.95 11.45 -7.81
CA PHE A 146 -11.33 11.93 -7.96
C PHE A 146 -11.43 13.45 -8.07
N MET A 147 -10.29 14.15 -8.11
CA MET A 147 -10.24 15.59 -8.34
C MET A 147 -10.52 15.95 -9.81
N ASP A 148 -10.61 17.23 -10.11
CA ASP A 148 -10.72 17.72 -11.49
C ASP A 148 -9.54 17.23 -12.34
N GLU A 149 -9.82 16.82 -13.57
CA GLU A 149 -8.80 16.23 -14.46
C GLU A 149 -7.70 17.23 -14.82
N ALA A 150 -8.04 18.51 -14.97
CA ALA A 150 -7.04 19.55 -15.29
C ALA A 150 -6.09 19.78 -14.11
N ASP A 151 -6.61 19.81 -12.88
CA ASP A 151 -5.80 19.94 -11.66
C ASP A 151 -4.89 18.72 -11.45
N LEU A 152 -5.42 17.52 -11.70
CA LEU A 152 -4.63 16.29 -11.62
C LEU A 152 -3.51 16.30 -12.67
N ARG A 153 -3.80 16.71 -13.91
CA ARG A 153 -2.82 16.83 -14.99
C ARG A 153 -1.71 17.81 -14.64
N GLU A 154 -2.04 18.99 -14.13
CA GLU A 154 -1.04 19.98 -13.70
C GLU A 154 -0.07 19.37 -12.67
N LYS A 155 -0.62 18.64 -11.70
CA LYS A 155 0.21 17.94 -10.71
C LYS A 155 1.09 16.87 -11.35
N VAL A 156 0.55 16.05 -12.26
CA VAL A 156 1.29 15.00 -12.98
C VAL A 156 2.44 15.60 -13.76
N GLU A 157 2.20 16.65 -14.54
CA GLU A 157 3.25 17.32 -15.33
C GLU A 157 4.38 17.85 -14.44
N ARG A 158 4.03 18.47 -13.31
CA ARG A 158 5.01 18.96 -12.34
C ARG A 158 5.84 17.83 -11.73
N VAL A 159 5.19 16.71 -11.36
CA VAL A 159 5.90 15.53 -10.82
C VAL A 159 6.78 14.90 -11.87
N CYS A 160 6.29 14.69 -13.09
CA CYS A 160 7.08 14.14 -14.20
C CYS A 160 8.30 15.02 -14.50
N ALA A 161 8.14 16.35 -14.53
CA ALA A 161 9.26 17.27 -14.74
C ALA A 161 10.38 17.07 -13.71
N GLN A 162 10.05 16.93 -12.42
CA GLN A 162 11.02 16.66 -11.36
C GLN A 162 11.68 15.28 -11.52
N LYS A 163 10.90 14.24 -11.78
CA LYS A 163 11.40 12.87 -11.94
C LYS A 163 12.29 12.73 -13.17
N ASN A 164 11.94 13.40 -14.25
CA ASN A 164 12.68 13.36 -15.50
C ASN A 164 14.08 13.95 -15.39
N VAL A 165 14.28 14.96 -14.53
CA VAL A 165 15.64 15.45 -14.21
C VAL A 165 16.50 14.31 -13.63
N ILE A 166 15.96 13.55 -12.69
CA ILE A 166 16.69 12.43 -12.06
C ILE A 166 16.90 11.30 -13.07
N LEU A 167 15.85 10.91 -13.80
CA LEU A 167 15.94 9.88 -14.82
C LEU A 167 17.01 10.19 -15.87
N LYS A 168 17.00 11.42 -16.39
CA LYS A 168 17.90 11.84 -17.46
C LYS A 168 19.35 12.00 -16.98
N TYR A 169 19.58 12.75 -15.91
CA TYR A 169 20.92 13.17 -15.52
C TYR A 169 21.58 12.27 -14.48
N LEU A 170 20.83 11.55 -13.66
CA LEU A 170 21.40 10.64 -12.67
C LEU A 170 21.41 9.20 -13.15
N TYR A 171 20.30 8.73 -13.71
CA TYR A 171 20.17 7.33 -14.11
C TYR A 171 20.44 7.06 -15.59
N ASN A 172 20.46 8.10 -16.44
CA ASN A 172 20.53 7.98 -17.91
C ASN A 172 19.46 6.99 -18.46
N LYS A 173 18.23 7.24 -18.07
CA LYS A 173 17.04 6.44 -18.40
C LYS A 173 16.00 7.27 -19.14
N PRO A 174 15.06 6.61 -19.87
CA PRO A 174 13.96 7.30 -20.52
C PRO A 174 13.14 8.16 -19.54
N GLU A 175 12.69 9.29 -20.04
CA GLU A 175 11.83 10.20 -19.31
C GLU A 175 10.40 9.63 -19.18
N LEU A 176 9.67 10.00 -18.12
CA LEU A 176 8.25 9.68 -17.95
C LEU A 176 7.43 10.57 -18.89
N ASP A 177 6.44 9.97 -19.53
CA ASP A 177 5.42 10.70 -20.27
C ASP A 177 4.23 11.01 -19.34
N PRO A 178 3.85 12.29 -19.18
CA PRO A 178 2.68 12.65 -18.38
C PRO A 178 1.38 11.96 -18.83
N ASP A 179 1.21 11.69 -20.13
CA ASP A 179 0.02 11.02 -20.64
C ASP A 179 -0.05 9.55 -20.17
N ASP A 180 1.07 8.85 -20.13
CA ASP A 180 1.14 7.49 -19.59
C ASP A 180 0.85 7.46 -18.09
N VAL A 181 1.32 8.46 -17.33
CA VAL A 181 1.02 8.59 -15.89
C VAL A 181 -0.46 8.90 -15.69
N MET A 182 -1.06 9.81 -16.45
CA MET A 182 -2.50 10.11 -16.40
C MET A 182 -3.34 8.86 -16.70
N LYS A 183 -2.98 8.11 -17.73
CA LYS A 183 -3.64 6.85 -18.06
C LYS A 183 -3.59 5.85 -16.90
N THR A 184 -2.42 5.69 -16.28
CA THR A 184 -2.26 4.82 -15.12
C THR A 184 -3.15 5.25 -13.96
N LEU A 185 -3.23 6.55 -13.67
CA LEU A 185 -4.09 7.08 -12.60
C LEU A 185 -5.58 6.88 -12.92
N ALA A 186 -5.98 7.03 -14.19
CA ALA A 186 -7.36 6.74 -14.61
C ALA A 186 -7.72 5.26 -14.43
N GLU A 187 -6.83 4.34 -14.80
CA GLU A 187 -7.01 2.90 -14.54
C GLU A 187 -7.11 2.61 -13.04
N TYR A 188 -6.26 3.21 -12.22
CA TYR A 188 -6.29 3.06 -10.76
C TYR A 188 -7.58 3.60 -10.14
N ARG A 189 -8.08 4.73 -10.64
CA ARG A 189 -9.37 5.29 -10.24
C ARG A 189 -10.51 4.27 -10.42
N GLU A 190 -10.63 3.69 -11.62
CA GLU A 190 -11.66 2.69 -11.91
C GLU A 190 -11.55 1.46 -10.99
N MET A 191 -10.30 1.00 -10.76
CA MET A 191 -10.06 -0.17 -9.92
C MET A 191 -10.45 0.09 -8.46
N VAL A 192 -10.04 1.23 -7.88
CA VAL A 192 -10.12 1.45 -6.42
C VAL A 192 -11.43 2.11 -5.99
N ALA A 193 -12.17 2.76 -6.90
CA ALA A 193 -13.37 3.54 -6.58
C ALA A 193 -14.38 2.83 -5.66
N PRO A 194 -14.69 1.53 -5.83
CA PRO A 194 -15.66 0.85 -4.96
C PRO A 194 -15.20 0.65 -3.51
N TYR A 195 -13.91 0.85 -3.24
CA TYR A 195 -13.29 0.54 -1.95
C TYR A 195 -12.94 1.79 -1.14
N VAL A 196 -12.98 2.98 -1.75
CA VAL A 196 -12.51 4.22 -1.14
C VAL A 196 -13.52 4.76 -0.13
N CYS A 197 -13.02 5.14 1.04
CA CYS A 197 -13.84 5.83 2.05
C CYS A 197 -12.99 6.82 2.88
N ASP A 198 -13.64 7.75 3.57
CA ASP A 198 -13.01 8.48 4.69
C ASP A 198 -12.87 7.50 5.87
N VAL A 199 -11.69 6.91 5.99
CA VAL A 199 -11.37 5.96 7.05
C VAL A 199 -11.43 6.61 8.43
N SER A 200 -11.14 7.91 8.54
CA SER A 200 -11.19 8.62 9.83
C SER A 200 -12.62 8.72 10.36
N GLU A 201 -13.56 9.09 9.50
CA GLU A 201 -14.98 9.11 9.83
C GLU A 201 -15.51 7.72 10.12
N TYR A 202 -15.23 6.76 9.24
CA TYR A 202 -15.63 5.36 9.42
C TYR A 202 -15.17 4.76 10.76
N LEU A 203 -13.92 5.01 11.15
CA LEU A 203 -13.38 4.49 12.42
C LEU A 203 -13.98 5.21 13.63
N HIS A 204 -14.30 6.50 13.51
CA HIS A 204 -14.99 7.24 14.58
C HIS A 204 -16.38 6.68 14.84
N GLU A 205 -17.18 6.49 13.80
CA GLU A 205 -18.50 5.86 13.90
C GLU A 205 -18.43 4.43 14.45
N ALA A 206 -17.43 3.66 14.02
CA ALA A 206 -17.23 2.29 14.51
C ALA A 206 -16.90 2.26 16.01
N LEU A 207 -16.07 3.20 16.50
CA LEU A 207 -15.74 3.33 17.93
C LEU A 207 -16.97 3.72 18.75
N GLU A 208 -17.80 4.67 18.28
CA GLU A 208 -19.05 5.05 18.93
C GLU A 208 -20.05 3.89 18.98
N ALA A 209 -20.05 3.05 17.94
CA ALA A 209 -20.86 1.82 17.89
C ALA A 209 -20.29 0.67 18.73
N GLY A 210 -19.19 0.87 19.45
CA GLY A 210 -18.56 -0.15 20.32
C GLY A 210 -17.89 -1.30 19.56
N LYS A 211 -17.45 -1.07 18.32
CA LYS A 211 -16.76 -2.07 17.51
C LYS A 211 -15.34 -2.35 18.00
N ASN A 212 -14.94 -3.62 17.90
CA ASN A 212 -13.58 -4.04 18.19
C ASN A 212 -12.66 -3.78 17.00
N ILE A 213 -11.70 -2.87 17.16
CA ILE A 213 -10.76 -2.48 16.11
C ILE A 213 -9.37 -3.03 16.43
N LEU A 214 -8.80 -3.80 15.51
CA LEU A 214 -7.47 -4.36 15.60
C LEU A 214 -6.52 -3.64 14.63
N LEU A 215 -5.45 -3.07 15.18
CA LEU A 215 -4.41 -2.37 14.41
C LEU A 215 -3.27 -3.33 14.10
N GLU A 216 -2.99 -3.56 12.81
CA GLU A 216 -1.92 -4.42 12.33
C GLU A 216 -0.76 -3.60 11.78
N GLY A 217 0.37 -3.55 12.51
CA GLY A 217 1.62 -2.96 12.02
C GLY A 217 2.36 -3.90 11.08
N GLN A 218 3.08 -3.34 10.12
CA GLN A 218 3.87 -4.12 9.16
C GLN A 218 5.33 -4.22 9.56
N LEU A 219 5.92 -3.11 9.96
CA LEU A 219 7.33 -3.01 10.31
C LEU A 219 7.63 -3.50 11.74
N GLY A 220 8.90 -3.66 12.07
CA GLY A 220 9.39 -3.76 13.45
C GLY A 220 9.86 -2.40 13.93
N ALA A 221 9.82 -2.16 15.25
CA ALA A 221 10.20 -0.90 15.88
C ALA A 221 11.61 -0.41 15.50
N LEU A 222 12.54 -1.34 15.23
CA LEU A 222 13.91 -0.99 14.82
C LEU A 222 14.06 -0.64 13.33
N LYS A 223 12.99 -0.71 12.55
CA LYS A 223 12.96 -0.41 11.11
C LYS A 223 11.96 0.68 10.76
N ASP A 224 11.21 1.17 11.73
CA ASP A 224 10.27 2.26 11.54
C ASP A 224 11.07 3.55 11.32
N PRO A 225 10.80 4.34 10.28
CA PRO A 225 11.49 5.60 10.04
C PRO A 225 11.09 6.72 10.99
N ASP A 226 10.01 6.56 11.79
CA ASP A 226 9.47 7.55 12.74
C ASP A 226 9.90 7.29 14.19
#